data_294c79e62667c7cf29ba7ed0c9873920
#
_entry.id   294c79e62667c7cf29ba7ed0c9873920
#
_cell.length_a   1.000
_cell.length_b   1.000
_cell.length_c   1.000
_cell.angle_alpha   90.00
_cell.angle_beta   90.00
_cell.angle_gamma   90.00
#
_symmetry.space_group_name_H-M   'P 1'
#
loop_
_entity.id
_entity.type
_entity.pdbx_description
1 polymer ?
#
loop_
_entity_poly.entity_id
_entity_poly.type
_entity_poly.pdbx_seq_one_letter_code
_entity_poly.pdbx_strand_id
1 'polypeptide(L)'
;MVYGRSPEDLIKACGKDAIVIPHHIGYPAGYRGINWDAFDSSISPVVEVYSKHGCGMCEEADYPYYHNMGPRDGRNLIYEGLKRGKQFSFVASTDHHAGFPGSYGDGMAAVWAEEKSRENIWKAIKAGRTYAVTGDRIRCSFDINGVPMGAKTYGNRRKIHWSVETEYALDKIVIYKNQVPIYVENGETYREIPDKGRYKLRVEMGWGKQNLYRWNGRIQVTGGKIIALNPYFRGRSVLAPSQDESYDADSINDIATYTSVIDEDRAEWTCDTVGNKSTLHPSTSSLVFEIQGDLNTIVYFKINHKEYKASIKDLLEYGYVTEMEYYHSQAFKIHPALPCTRYQFEGEIEDNVPQLSWDVYHMEVCQKNRQWAYVSPVYVKNNE
;
A
#
# COMPACT_ATOMS: atom_id res chain seq x y z
N MET A 1 -2.98 31.47 -6.57
CA MET A 1 -2.17 30.35 -7.07
C MET A 1 -0.74 30.83 -7.08
N VAL A 2 0.18 30.09 -6.50
CA VAL A 2 1.60 30.45 -6.39
C VAL A 2 2.36 29.62 -7.44
N TYR A 3 3.17 30.30 -8.24
CA TYR A 3 4.04 29.66 -9.23
C TYR A 3 5.50 29.95 -8.87
N GLY A 4 6.36 28.93 -8.93
CA GLY A 4 7.81 29.05 -8.81
C GLY A 4 8.51 28.46 -10.03
N ARG A 5 9.66 28.99 -10.38
CA ARG A 5 10.53 28.45 -11.43
C ARG A 5 11.39 27.29 -10.95
N SER A 6 11.54 27.18 -9.62
CA SER A 6 12.27 26.12 -8.94
C SER A 6 11.55 25.74 -7.65
N PRO A 7 11.86 24.58 -7.04
CA PRO A 7 11.36 24.21 -5.73
C PRO A 7 11.64 25.25 -4.65
N GLU A 8 12.82 25.89 -4.68
CA GLU A 8 13.21 26.94 -3.75
C GLU A 8 12.32 28.19 -3.88
N ASP A 9 11.95 28.57 -5.12
CA ASP A 9 11.03 29.69 -5.36
C ASP A 9 9.64 29.40 -4.80
N LEU A 10 9.16 28.14 -4.93
CA LEU A 10 7.90 27.71 -4.36
C LEU A 10 7.91 27.79 -2.83
N ILE A 11 8.98 27.29 -2.18
CA ILE A 11 9.12 27.36 -0.72
C ILE A 11 9.19 28.81 -0.23
N LYS A 12 9.93 29.69 -0.90
CA LYS A 12 9.96 31.13 -0.58
C LYS A 12 8.56 31.76 -0.64
N ALA A 13 7.79 31.34 -1.64
CA ALA A 13 6.44 31.89 -1.85
C ALA A 13 5.38 31.28 -0.92
N CYS A 14 5.52 30.02 -0.50
CA CYS A 14 4.58 29.30 0.38
C CYS A 14 4.92 29.44 1.88
N GLY A 15 6.13 29.90 2.21
CA GLY A 15 6.61 30.02 3.59
C GLY A 15 7.34 28.78 4.13
N LYS A 16 7.97 28.94 5.29
CA LYS A 16 8.88 27.93 5.89
C LYS A 16 8.20 26.60 6.29
N ASP A 17 6.88 26.58 6.37
CA ASP A 17 6.12 25.39 6.73
C ASP A 17 5.63 24.57 5.53
N ALA A 18 6.04 24.92 4.31
CA ALA A 18 5.78 24.14 3.12
C ALA A 18 6.89 23.09 2.87
N ILE A 19 6.53 22.00 2.19
CA ILE A 19 7.46 21.02 1.63
C ILE A 19 7.12 20.78 0.17
N VAL A 20 8.09 20.32 -0.61
CA VAL A 20 7.90 19.87 -1.98
C VAL A 20 7.98 18.34 -2.00
N ILE A 21 7.00 17.67 -2.60
CA ILE A 21 6.99 16.22 -2.76
C ILE A 21 7.16 15.92 -4.26
N PRO A 22 8.34 15.46 -4.71
CA PRO A 22 8.51 15.00 -6.08
C PRO A 22 7.56 13.86 -6.40
N HIS A 23 6.84 13.96 -7.51
CA HIS A 23 5.77 13.09 -7.94
C HIS A 23 6.12 12.42 -9.27
N HIS A 24 5.70 11.14 -9.48
CA HIS A 24 5.97 10.28 -10.66
C HIS A 24 7.38 10.47 -11.26
N ILE A 25 8.38 10.40 -10.39
CA ILE A 25 9.76 10.80 -10.61
C ILE A 25 10.49 10.05 -11.74
N GLY A 26 10.08 8.83 -12.04
CA GLY A 26 10.80 7.88 -12.90
C GLY A 26 10.61 8.11 -14.41
N TYR A 27 9.98 9.19 -14.85
CA TYR A 27 9.93 9.53 -16.26
C TYR A 27 11.28 10.05 -16.77
N PRO A 28 11.52 10.10 -18.11
CA PRO A 28 12.77 10.62 -18.67
C PRO A 28 13.08 12.04 -18.24
N ALA A 29 14.36 12.33 -18.07
CA ALA A 29 14.85 13.67 -17.75
C ALA A 29 14.40 14.69 -18.81
N GLY A 30 14.00 15.88 -18.37
CA GLY A 30 13.44 16.93 -19.24
C GLY A 30 11.96 16.70 -19.60
N TYR A 31 11.39 15.55 -19.22
CA TYR A 31 9.97 15.23 -19.41
C TYR A 31 9.38 14.64 -18.14
N ARG A 32 9.16 15.46 -17.12
CA ARG A 32 8.63 15.12 -15.78
C ARG A 32 9.55 14.27 -14.89
N GLY A 33 10.68 13.72 -15.39
CA GLY A 33 11.64 13.00 -14.56
C GLY A 33 12.30 13.92 -13.54
N ILE A 34 12.63 13.35 -12.38
CA ILE A 34 13.34 14.11 -11.34
C ILE A 34 14.76 14.50 -11.78
N ASN A 35 15.20 15.67 -11.38
CA ASN A 35 16.61 16.06 -11.47
C ASN A 35 17.28 15.87 -10.10
N TRP A 36 17.96 14.74 -9.91
CA TRP A 36 18.64 14.43 -8.66
C TRP A 36 19.79 15.40 -8.33
N ASP A 37 20.39 16.08 -9.31
CA ASP A 37 21.46 17.05 -9.05
C ASP A 37 20.91 18.31 -8.38
N ALA A 38 19.68 18.71 -8.73
CA ALA A 38 18.98 19.84 -8.12
C ALA A 38 18.14 19.44 -6.88
N PHE A 39 18.12 18.16 -6.49
CA PHE A 39 17.32 17.70 -5.36
C PHE A 39 17.91 18.16 -4.03
N ASP A 40 17.08 18.81 -3.20
CA ASP A 40 17.40 19.25 -1.85
C ASP A 40 16.49 18.59 -0.80
N SER A 41 17.09 17.75 0.06
CA SER A 41 16.41 17.06 1.15
C SER A 41 15.80 18.00 2.20
N SER A 42 16.28 19.24 2.29
CA SER A 42 15.78 20.20 3.28
C SER A 42 14.38 20.72 2.95
N ILE A 43 14.01 20.71 1.67
CA ILE A 43 12.69 21.12 1.17
C ILE A 43 11.84 19.94 0.70
N SER A 44 12.47 18.80 0.40
CA SER A 44 11.83 17.56 -0.06
C SER A 44 12.18 16.41 0.87
N PRO A 45 11.61 16.36 2.10
CA PRO A 45 11.91 15.31 3.07
C PRO A 45 11.34 13.94 2.66
N VAL A 46 10.38 13.92 1.75
CA VAL A 46 9.73 12.70 1.22
C VAL A 46 9.66 12.76 -0.30
N VAL A 47 9.73 11.59 -0.94
CA VAL A 47 9.64 11.40 -2.39
C VAL A 47 8.62 10.30 -2.69
N GLU A 48 7.82 10.48 -3.73
CA GLU A 48 6.85 9.48 -4.16
C GLU A 48 7.54 8.30 -4.83
N VAL A 49 7.29 7.10 -4.29
CA VAL A 49 7.76 5.82 -4.85
C VAL A 49 6.76 5.25 -5.83
N TYR A 50 5.45 5.41 -5.55
CA TYR A 50 4.39 4.73 -6.27
C TYR A 50 3.14 5.59 -6.40
N SER A 51 2.53 5.54 -7.56
CA SER A 51 1.18 6.06 -7.84
C SER A 51 0.52 5.22 -8.93
N LYS A 52 -0.65 5.62 -9.44
CA LYS A 52 -1.27 4.96 -10.60
C LYS A 52 -0.39 4.98 -11.86
N HIS A 53 0.65 5.79 -11.92
CA HIS A 53 1.62 5.78 -13.01
C HIS A 53 2.55 4.57 -12.96
N GLY A 54 2.72 3.97 -11.80
CA GLY A 54 3.61 2.84 -11.56
C GLY A 54 4.59 3.06 -10.43
N CYS A 55 5.55 2.17 -10.31
CA CYS A 55 6.57 2.17 -9.26
C CYS A 55 7.88 2.81 -9.76
N GLY A 56 8.36 3.80 -9.02
CA GLY A 56 9.65 4.49 -9.25
C GLY A 56 10.79 3.98 -8.38
N MET A 57 10.70 2.80 -7.76
CA MET A 57 11.74 2.29 -6.84
C MET A 57 13.04 1.95 -7.57
N CYS A 58 12.98 1.03 -8.51
CA CYS A 58 14.08 0.56 -9.37
C CYS A 58 13.53 0.06 -10.71
N GLU A 59 14.41 -0.32 -11.65
CA GLU A 59 13.99 -0.79 -12.97
C GLU A 59 13.25 -2.13 -12.90
N GLU A 60 13.64 -3.00 -11.99
CA GLU A 60 13.08 -4.34 -11.79
C GLU A 60 11.81 -4.35 -10.93
N ALA A 61 11.44 -3.20 -10.34
CA ALA A 61 10.25 -3.12 -9.50
C ALA A 61 8.99 -3.48 -10.29
N ASP A 62 8.06 -4.17 -9.63
CA ASP A 62 6.72 -4.38 -10.16
C ASP A 62 6.05 -3.07 -10.56
N TYR A 63 5.01 -3.18 -11.37
CA TYR A 63 4.24 -2.02 -11.84
C TYR A 63 5.10 -1.00 -12.60
N PRO A 64 5.60 -1.36 -13.79
CA PRO A 64 6.30 -0.42 -14.65
C PRO A 64 5.39 0.73 -15.07
N TYR A 65 5.96 1.82 -15.53
CA TYR A 65 5.20 2.96 -16.02
C TYR A 65 4.54 2.62 -17.35
N TYR A 66 3.21 2.46 -17.33
CA TYR A 66 2.40 2.14 -18.53
C TYR A 66 1.73 3.36 -19.15
N HIS A 67 1.91 4.53 -18.55
CA HIS A 67 1.34 5.75 -19.11
C HIS A 67 2.02 6.12 -20.45
N ASN A 68 1.28 6.82 -21.32
CA ASN A 68 1.75 7.27 -22.64
C ASN A 68 2.92 8.27 -22.60
N MET A 69 3.34 8.72 -21.42
CA MET A 69 4.53 9.58 -21.23
C MET A 69 5.86 8.81 -21.30
N GLY A 70 5.82 7.54 -21.62
CA GLY A 70 7.01 6.72 -21.82
C GLY A 70 7.34 5.78 -20.66
N PRO A 71 8.32 4.89 -20.87
CA PRO A 71 8.76 3.95 -19.83
C PRO A 71 9.53 4.65 -18.72
N ARG A 72 9.80 3.91 -17.64
CA ARG A 72 10.75 4.33 -16.60
C ARG A 72 12.13 4.59 -17.18
N ASP A 73 12.82 5.56 -16.60
CA ASP A 73 14.24 5.87 -16.85
C ASP A 73 15.00 5.61 -15.53
N GLY A 74 15.90 4.62 -15.53
CA GLY A 74 16.65 4.19 -14.35
C GLY A 74 17.43 5.31 -13.65
N ARG A 75 17.83 6.34 -14.40
CA ARG A 75 18.55 7.51 -13.87
C ARG A 75 17.72 8.41 -12.96
N ASN A 76 16.39 8.23 -12.98
CA ASN A 76 15.45 9.08 -12.24
C ASN A 76 14.71 8.32 -11.13
N LEU A 77 15.06 7.05 -10.88
CA LEU A 77 14.41 6.21 -9.88
C LEU A 77 14.96 6.45 -8.46
N ILE A 78 14.25 5.96 -7.45
CA ILE A 78 14.60 6.08 -6.03
C ILE A 78 16.02 5.56 -5.76
N TYR A 79 16.34 4.37 -6.25
CA TYR A 79 17.66 3.75 -6.04
C TYR A 79 18.81 4.64 -6.56
N GLU A 80 18.62 5.33 -7.66
CA GLU A 80 19.62 6.27 -8.16
C GLU A 80 19.79 7.48 -7.23
N GLY A 81 18.69 8.02 -6.69
CA GLY A 81 18.77 9.11 -5.69
C GLY A 81 19.53 8.68 -4.43
N LEU A 82 19.22 7.49 -3.89
CA LEU A 82 19.93 6.94 -2.72
C LEU A 82 21.42 6.70 -3.03
N LYS A 83 21.75 6.16 -4.20
CA LYS A 83 23.13 5.92 -4.65
C LYS A 83 23.94 7.22 -4.77
N ARG A 84 23.30 8.33 -5.13
CA ARG A 84 23.91 9.67 -5.13
C ARG A 84 24.00 10.29 -3.73
N GLY A 85 23.69 9.56 -2.67
CA GLY A 85 23.74 10.02 -1.29
C GLY A 85 22.62 10.99 -0.91
N LYS A 86 21.54 11.08 -1.71
CA LYS A 86 20.37 11.89 -1.37
C LYS A 86 19.61 11.20 -0.23
N GLN A 87 19.16 11.99 0.74
CA GLN A 87 18.49 11.48 1.94
C GLN A 87 17.05 11.97 1.95
N PHE A 88 16.10 11.06 1.88
CA PHE A 88 14.66 11.30 1.86
C PHE A 88 13.90 10.06 2.31
N SER A 89 12.64 10.22 2.65
CA SER A 89 11.73 9.13 2.99
C SER A 89 10.74 8.87 1.87
N PHE A 90 9.97 7.78 1.99
CA PHE A 90 9.10 7.27 0.94
C PHE A 90 7.64 7.59 1.24
N VAL A 91 6.91 7.97 0.21
CA VAL A 91 5.45 8.09 0.21
C VAL A 91 4.89 7.50 -1.09
N ALA A 92 3.60 7.23 -1.10
CA ALA A 92 2.82 6.97 -2.31
C ALA A 92 1.56 7.83 -2.31
N SER A 93 1.03 8.09 -3.48
CA SER A 93 -0.22 8.82 -3.65
C SER A 93 -1.01 8.26 -4.83
N THR A 94 -2.31 8.47 -4.85
CA THR A 94 -3.16 7.89 -5.90
C THR A 94 -2.99 8.54 -7.25
N ASP A 95 -2.63 9.83 -7.29
CA ASP A 95 -2.72 10.65 -8.51
C ASP A 95 -4.07 10.48 -9.26
N HIS A 96 -5.17 10.39 -8.50
CA HIS A 96 -6.48 10.04 -9.02
C HIS A 96 -7.17 11.25 -9.63
N HIS A 97 -7.23 11.31 -10.96
CA HIS A 97 -7.79 12.46 -11.70
C HIS A 97 -9.31 12.57 -11.65
N ALA A 98 -10.01 11.52 -11.24
CA ALA A 98 -11.46 11.51 -11.11
C ALA A 98 -11.95 11.75 -9.67
N GLY A 99 -11.13 12.36 -8.80
CA GLY A 99 -11.57 12.84 -7.48
C GLY A 99 -11.88 11.76 -6.44
N PHE A 100 -11.34 10.54 -6.59
CA PHE A 100 -11.50 9.45 -5.61
C PHE A 100 -10.18 9.16 -4.88
N PRO A 101 -9.79 9.97 -3.88
CA PRO A 101 -8.55 9.77 -3.14
C PRO A 101 -8.60 8.45 -2.35
N GLY A 102 -7.47 7.72 -2.32
CA GLY A 102 -7.42 6.40 -1.68
C GLY A 102 -8.02 5.26 -2.50
N SER A 103 -8.27 5.48 -3.82
CA SER A 103 -8.65 4.42 -4.75
C SER A 103 -7.66 3.26 -4.64
N TYR A 104 -8.20 2.06 -4.43
CA TYR A 104 -7.39 0.86 -4.18
C TYR A 104 -6.46 0.54 -5.35
N GLY A 105 -5.20 0.28 -5.03
CA GLY A 105 -4.17 -0.07 -6.00
C GLY A 105 -3.46 1.12 -6.65
N ASP A 106 -3.92 2.35 -6.39
CA ASP A 106 -3.32 3.56 -6.97
C ASP A 106 -2.24 4.20 -6.07
N GLY A 107 -2.04 3.68 -4.86
CA GLY A 107 -1.03 4.15 -3.91
C GLY A 107 -1.58 4.95 -2.74
N MET A 108 -0.96 4.77 -1.58
CA MET A 108 -1.24 5.53 -0.36
C MET A 108 0.03 5.73 0.47
N ALA A 109 0.14 6.86 1.15
CA ALA A 109 1.14 7.08 2.17
C ALA A 109 0.65 6.53 3.52
N ALA A 110 1.50 5.75 4.19
CA ALA A 110 1.35 5.43 5.59
C ALA A 110 2.21 6.37 6.43
N VAL A 111 1.70 6.79 7.58
CA VAL A 111 2.35 7.79 8.44
C VAL A 111 2.33 7.31 9.90
N TRP A 112 3.49 7.24 10.52
CA TRP A 112 3.62 7.00 11.96
C TRP A 112 3.61 8.31 12.73
N ALA A 113 2.43 8.71 13.21
CA ALA A 113 2.22 9.90 14.02
C ALA A 113 1.87 9.52 15.47
N GLU A 114 2.20 10.37 16.43
CA GLU A 114 1.88 10.17 17.85
C GLU A 114 0.37 10.17 18.09
N GLU A 115 -0.35 11.04 17.34
CA GLU A 115 -1.79 11.16 17.39
C GLU A 115 -2.35 11.40 15.99
N LYS A 116 -3.62 11.05 15.78
CA LYS A 116 -4.36 11.34 14.54
C LYS A 116 -4.84 12.80 14.57
N SER A 117 -3.89 13.73 14.61
CA SER A 117 -4.13 15.18 14.49
C SER A 117 -3.37 15.72 13.28
N ARG A 118 -3.84 16.85 12.74
CA ARG A 118 -3.20 17.52 11.60
C ARG A 118 -1.73 17.86 11.90
N GLU A 119 -1.47 18.38 13.09
CA GLU A 119 -0.15 18.80 13.56
C GLU A 119 0.80 17.62 13.67
N ASN A 120 0.36 16.50 14.27
CA ASN A 120 1.20 15.32 14.46
C ASN A 120 1.45 14.58 13.16
N ILE A 121 0.46 14.49 12.26
CA ILE A 121 0.64 13.95 10.92
C ILE A 121 1.64 14.80 10.13
N TRP A 122 1.51 16.13 10.18
CA TRP A 122 2.43 17.06 9.53
C TRP A 122 3.87 16.93 10.05
N LYS A 123 4.04 16.88 11.37
CA LYS A 123 5.35 16.65 12.01
C LYS A 123 5.96 15.32 11.57
N ALA A 124 5.15 14.26 11.52
CA ALA A 124 5.62 12.93 11.11
C ALA A 124 6.06 12.92 9.64
N ILE A 125 5.32 13.56 8.74
CA ILE A 125 5.71 13.68 7.32
C ILE A 125 7.04 14.45 7.19
N LYS A 126 7.17 15.60 7.86
CA LYS A 126 8.41 16.39 7.86
C LYS A 126 9.61 15.62 8.45
N ALA A 127 9.37 14.77 9.42
CA ALA A 127 10.38 13.89 10.04
C ALA A 127 10.65 12.62 9.23
N GLY A 128 9.98 12.41 8.09
CA GLY A 128 10.14 11.24 7.25
C GLY A 128 9.61 9.93 7.86
N ARG A 129 8.77 9.98 8.91
CA ARG A 129 8.13 8.80 9.51
C ARG A 129 6.98 8.30 8.64
N THR A 130 7.30 8.00 7.40
CA THR A 130 6.35 7.60 6.37
C THR A 130 6.83 6.36 5.64
N TYR A 131 5.93 5.69 4.95
CA TYR A 131 6.26 4.68 3.97
C TYR A 131 5.17 4.60 2.90
N ALA A 132 5.49 4.00 1.76
CA ALA A 132 4.59 3.86 0.64
C ALA A 132 3.91 2.49 0.67
N VAL A 133 2.60 2.42 0.36
CA VAL A 133 1.89 1.17 0.06
C VAL A 133 1.18 1.29 -1.28
N THR A 134 1.15 0.19 -2.05
CA THR A 134 0.53 0.21 -3.39
C THR A 134 -1.00 0.17 -3.34
N GLY A 135 -1.58 -0.54 -2.37
CA GLY A 135 -3.03 -0.66 -2.23
C GLY A 135 -3.46 -1.22 -0.88
N ASP A 136 -2.99 -2.42 -0.51
CA ASP A 136 -3.29 -2.99 0.79
C ASP A 136 -2.60 -2.19 1.92
N ARG A 137 -3.30 -2.03 3.05
CA ARG A 137 -2.79 -1.32 4.23
C ARG A 137 -1.80 -2.21 5.00
N ILE A 138 -0.70 -2.57 4.35
CA ILE A 138 0.38 -3.32 4.99
C ILE A 138 0.96 -2.43 6.10
N ARG A 139 0.86 -2.88 7.35
CA ARG A 139 1.42 -2.16 8.49
C ARG A 139 2.85 -2.59 8.71
N CYS A 140 3.77 -1.63 8.70
CA CYS A 140 5.20 -1.87 8.88
C CYS A 140 5.78 -0.98 9.97
N SER A 141 6.62 -1.53 10.83
CA SER A 141 7.60 -0.78 11.62
C SER A 141 9.00 -1.26 11.28
N PHE A 142 9.96 -0.36 11.32
CA PHE A 142 11.35 -0.63 11.00
C PHE A 142 12.23 0.34 11.76
N ASP A 143 13.19 -0.16 12.50
CA ASP A 143 14.13 0.65 13.26
C ASP A 143 15.53 0.05 13.29
N ILE A 144 16.53 0.88 13.59
CA ILE A 144 17.90 0.47 13.86
C ILE A 144 18.31 1.05 15.21
N ASN A 145 18.65 0.18 16.16
CA ASN A 145 18.99 0.58 17.53
C ASN A 145 17.90 1.44 18.21
N GLY A 146 16.62 1.16 17.90
CA GLY A 146 15.47 1.95 18.38
C GLY A 146 15.24 3.27 17.66
N VAL A 147 16.06 3.59 16.63
CA VAL A 147 15.87 4.79 15.79
C VAL A 147 14.97 4.43 14.61
N PRO A 148 13.77 5.02 14.49
CA PRO A 148 12.77 4.59 13.52
C PRO A 148 13.11 5.01 12.09
N MET A 149 12.40 4.40 11.14
CA MET A 149 12.43 4.78 9.71
C MET A 149 12.32 6.31 9.50
N GLY A 150 12.98 6.81 8.48
CA GLY A 150 13.07 8.24 8.14
C GLY A 150 14.15 9.00 8.89
N ALA A 151 14.71 8.43 9.94
CA ALA A 151 15.66 9.10 10.81
C ALA A 151 17.14 8.78 10.46
N LYS A 152 18.04 9.49 11.14
CA LYS A 152 19.49 9.34 11.04
C LYS A 152 20.03 8.87 12.39
N THR A 153 21.02 7.98 12.37
CA THR A 153 21.71 7.50 13.55
C THR A 153 23.21 7.33 13.28
N TYR A 154 23.94 6.95 14.30
CA TYR A 154 25.42 6.81 14.25
C TYR A 154 25.83 5.47 14.86
N GLY A 155 26.95 4.93 14.40
CA GLY A 155 27.59 3.78 15.02
C GLY A 155 27.81 2.62 14.07
N ASN A 156 28.70 1.69 14.51
CA ASN A 156 29.11 0.54 13.71
C ASN A 156 28.34 -0.74 14.07
N ARG A 157 27.61 -0.74 15.18
CA ARG A 157 26.70 -1.83 15.55
C ARG A 157 25.28 -1.47 15.18
N ARG A 158 24.60 -2.32 14.42
CA ARG A 158 23.24 -2.11 13.95
C ARG A 158 22.40 -3.32 14.31
N LYS A 159 21.54 -3.12 15.29
CA LYS A 159 20.48 -4.04 15.65
C LYS A 159 19.24 -3.58 14.89
N ILE A 160 18.88 -4.33 13.85
CA ILE A 160 17.78 -3.99 12.94
C ILE A 160 16.58 -4.79 13.39
N HIS A 161 15.50 -4.08 13.72
CA HIS A 161 14.26 -4.68 14.16
C HIS A 161 13.13 -4.28 13.19
N TRP A 162 12.19 -5.20 12.93
CA TRP A 162 11.01 -4.95 12.11
C TRP A 162 9.79 -5.70 12.62
N SER A 163 8.61 -5.13 12.32
CA SER A 163 7.32 -5.79 12.48
C SER A 163 6.46 -5.50 11.25
N VAL A 164 5.77 -6.52 10.74
CA VAL A 164 4.94 -6.45 9.54
C VAL A 164 3.61 -7.15 9.80
N GLU A 165 2.52 -6.45 9.50
CA GLU A 165 1.19 -7.04 9.43
C GLU A 165 0.61 -6.81 8.03
N THR A 166 0.33 -7.91 7.30
CA THR A 166 -0.18 -7.87 5.94
C THR A 166 -1.70 -8.06 5.88
N GLU A 167 -2.32 -7.69 4.77
CA GLU A 167 -3.75 -7.87 4.50
C GLU A 167 -4.03 -9.12 3.65
N TYR A 168 -2.98 -9.71 3.11
CA TYR A 168 -3.00 -10.95 2.34
C TYR A 168 -1.76 -11.78 2.69
N ALA A 169 -1.68 -13.02 2.21
CA ALA A 169 -0.53 -13.89 2.48
C ALA A 169 0.79 -13.21 2.05
N LEU A 170 1.77 -13.26 2.93
CA LEU A 170 3.11 -12.76 2.65
C LEU A 170 3.74 -13.55 1.49
N ASP A 171 4.36 -12.86 0.55
CA ASP A 171 5.32 -13.41 -0.40
C ASP A 171 6.73 -13.32 0.19
N LYS A 172 7.18 -12.11 0.50
CA LYS A 172 8.50 -11.87 1.10
C LYS A 172 8.58 -10.56 1.87
N ILE A 173 9.51 -10.53 2.83
CA ILE A 173 10.08 -9.32 3.44
C ILE A 173 11.56 -9.30 3.06
N VAL A 174 12.05 -8.18 2.55
CA VAL A 174 13.46 -8.01 2.19
C VAL A 174 14.01 -6.78 2.89
N ILE A 175 15.12 -6.94 3.60
CA ILE A 175 15.87 -5.82 4.17
C ILE A 175 17.09 -5.58 3.30
N TYR A 176 17.25 -4.33 2.89
CA TYR A 176 18.33 -3.87 2.03
C TYR A 176 19.30 -2.99 2.81
N LYS A 177 20.57 -3.11 2.47
CA LYS A 177 21.62 -2.19 2.81
C LYS A 177 22.27 -1.67 1.54
N ASN A 178 22.29 -0.37 1.32
CA ASN A 178 22.87 0.24 0.12
C ASN A 178 22.35 -0.41 -1.17
N GLN A 179 21.03 -0.70 -1.25
CA GLN A 179 20.29 -1.38 -2.33
C GLN A 179 20.68 -2.88 -2.53
N VAL A 180 21.48 -3.46 -1.63
CA VAL A 180 21.81 -4.88 -1.65
C VAL A 180 21.02 -5.62 -0.57
N PRO A 181 20.32 -6.73 -0.90
CA PRO A 181 19.61 -7.52 0.09
C PRO A 181 20.56 -8.09 1.13
N ILE A 182 20.26 -7.93 2.41
CA ILE A 182 21.01 -8.52 3.53
C ILE A 182 20.19 -9.53 4.31
N TYR A 183 18.86 -9.53 4.15
CA TYR A 183 17.94 -10.47 4.77
C TYR A 183 16.71 -10.67 3.90
N VAL A 184 16.22 -11.90 3.85
CA VAL A 184 14.97 -12.27 3.17
C VAL A 184 14.18 -13.21 4.07
N GLU A 185 12.99 -12.79 4.47
CA GLU A 185 11.95 -13.65 5.04
C GLU A 185 11.05 -14.14 3.91
N ASN A 186 10.87 -15.45 3.80
CA ASN A 186 10.01 -16.07 2.79
C ASN A 186 8.65 -16.41 3.40
N GLY A 187 7.57 -15.90 2.85
CA GLY A 187 6.20 -16.16 3.29
C GLY A 187 5.73 -17.61 3.10
N GLU A 188 6.46 -18.44 2.36
CA GLU A 188 6.18 -19.86 2.19
C GLU A 188 6.72 -20.75 3.32
N THR A 189 7.54 -20.20 4.22
CA THR A 189 8.00 -20.93 5.40
C THR A 189 6.79 -21.48 6.16
N TYR A 190 6.80 -22.78 6.42
CA TYR A 190 5.72 -23.44 7.15
C TYR A 190 5.57 -22.82 8.53
N ARG A 191 4.35 -22.49 8.87
CA ARG A 191 3.95 -22.01 10.19
C ARG A 191 2.69 -22.73 10.60
N GLU A 192 2.65 -23.20 11.83
CA GLU A 192 1.50 -23.89 12.39
C GLU A 192 0.25 -22.98 12.36
N ILE A 193 -0.89 -23.58 12.01
CA ILE A 193 -2.19 -22.91 12.04
C ILE A 193 -2.78 -23.10 13.43
N PRO A 194 -2.99 -22.04 14.21
CA PRO A 194 -3.56 -22.16 15.53
C PRO A 194 -5.02 -22.60 15.45
N ASP A 195 -5.44 -23.51 16.36
CA ASP A 195 -6.85 -23.91 16.47
C ASP A 195 -7.76 -22.75 16.87
N LYS A 196 -7.23 -21.79 17.61
CA LYS A 196 -7.93 -20.59 18.06
C LYS A 196 -7.01 -19.36 17.88
N GLY A 197 -7.55 -18.31 17.25
CA GLY A 197 -6.76 -17.12 16.95
C GLY A 197 -7.50 -16.10 16.13
N ARG A 198 -6.73 -15.35 15.36
CA ARG A 198 -7.21 -14.33 14.42
C ARG A 198 -7.04 -14.81 12.99
N TYR A 199 -8.06 -14.55 12.17
CA TYR A 199 -8.11 -14.93 10.76
C TYR A 199 -8.56 -13.74 9.92
N LYS A 200 -7.89 -13.50 8.80
CA LYS A 200 -8.34 -12.50 7.80
C LYS A 200 -9.11 -13.21 6.69
N LEU A 201 -10.28 -12.66 6.35
CA LEU A 201 -11.12 -13.09 5.23
C LEU A 201 -11.25 -11.94 4.24
N ARG A 202 -10.85 -12.15 3.00
CA ARG A 202 -11.03 -11.18 1.92
C ARG A 202 -12.21 -11.57 1.05
N VAL A 203 -13.13 -10.64 0.86
CA VAL A 203 -14.21 -10.71 -0.14
C VAL A 203 -13.86 -9.75 -1.26
N GLU A 204 -13.77 -10.25 -2.48
CA GLU A 204 -13.43 -9.48 -3.68
C GLU A 204 -14.58 -9.55 -4.68
N MET A 205 -14.99 -8.41 -5.22
CA MET A 205 -16.18 -8.24 -6.05
C MET A 205 -15.83 -7.50 -7.35
N GLY A 206 -16.55 -7.81 -8.45
CA GLY A 206 -16.41 -7.06 -9.69
C GLY A 206 -15.68 -7.82 -10.80
N TRP A 207 -15.56 -9.12 -10.70
CA TRP A 207 -15.10 -9.98 -11.76
C TRP A 207 -16.22 -10.14 -12.81
N GLY A 208 -16.14 -9.44 -13.92
CA GLY A 208 -17.13 -9.52 -14.98
C GLY A 208 -17.01 -8.35 -15.97
N LYS A 209 -17.89 -8.35 -16.97
CA LYS A 209 -17.82 -7.40 -18.08
C LYS A 209 -18.67 -6.12 -17.90
N GLN A 210 -19.54 -6.09 -16.88
CA GLN A 210 -20.39 -4.92 -16.65
C GLN A 210 -19.58 -3.73 -16.13
N ASN A 211 -19.79 -2.56 -16.66
CA ASN A 211 -19.05 -1.35 -16.29
C ASN A 211 -19.46 -0.77 -14.94
N LEU A 212 -20.70 -1.00 -14.52
CA LEU A 212 -21.23 -0.54 -13.24
C LEU A 212 -22.09 -1.64 -12.63
N TYR A 213 -21.78 -2.03 -11.40
CA TYR A 213 -22.57 -3.00 -10.65
C TYR A 213 -22.55 -2.66 -9.18
N ARG A 214 -23.74 -2.67 -8.54
CA ARG A 214 -23.90 -2.40 -7.11
C ARG A 214 -23.91 -3.67 -6.30
N TRP A 215 -23.03 -3.72 -5.33
CA TRP A 215 -22.88 -4.79 -4.36
C TRP A 215 -23.42 -4.36 -3.02
N ASN A 216 -24.39 -5.12 -2.49
CA ASN A 216 -24.89 -4.99 -1.13
C ASN A 216 -24.55 -6.29 -0.41
N GLY A 217 -23.76 -6.21 0.63
CA GLY A 217 -23.26 -7.37 1.33
C GLY A 217 -23.46 -7.28 2.82
N ARG A 218 -23.59 -8.46 3.45
CA ARG A 218 -23.61 -8.65 4.88
C ARG A 218 -22.80 -9.89 5.25
N ILE A 219 -22.07 -9.78 6.35
CA ILE A 219 -21.44 -10.92 7.03
C ILE A 219 -22.05 -11.08 8.41
N GLN A 220 -22.21 -12.34 8.84
CA GLN A 220 -22.51 -12.72 10.21
C GLN A 220 -21.55 -13.81 10.67
N VAL A 221 -21.02 -13.68 11.88
CA VAL A 221 -20.08 -14.61 12.51
C VAL A 221 -20.77 -15.28 13.68
N THR A 222 -20.65 -16.60 13.80
CA THR A 222 -21.16 -17.38 14.94
C THR A 222 -20.00 -18.16 15.57
N GLY A 223 -19.83 -18.05 16.87
CA GLY A 223 -18.71 -18.67 17.60
C GLY A 223 -17.40 -17.85 17.53
N GLY A 224 -17.49 -16.61 17.12
CA GLY A 224 -16.37 -15.66 17.03
C GLY A 224 -16.86 -14.22 16.94
N LYS A 225 -15.95 -13.29 16.67
CA LYS A 225 -16.27 -11.86 16.52
C LYS A 225 -15.43 -11.17 15.45
N ILE A 226 -15.98 -10.14 14.84
CA ILE A 226 -15.30 -9.24 13.90
C ILE A 226 -14.53 -8.21 14.73
N ILE A 227 -13.21 -8.18 14.59
CA ILE A 227 -12.36 -7.23 15.31
C ILE A 227 -11.86 -6.09 14.41
N ALA A 228 -11.89 -6.27 13.09
CA ALA A 228 -11.58 -5.20 12.12
C ALA A 228 -12.30 -5.43 10.78
N LEU A 229 -12.57 -4.32 10.09
CA LEU A 229 -13.09 -4.30 8.72
C LEU A 229 -12.34 -3.23 7.93
N ASN A 230 -11.61 -3.65 6.90
CA ASN A 230 -10.84 -2.79 6.02
C ASN A 230 -11.43 -2.80 4.60
N PRO A 231 -12.03 -1.70 4.14
CA PRO A 231 -12.49 -1.57 2.77
C PRO A 231 -11.35 -1.18 1.82
N TYR A 232 -11.38 -1.77 0.62
CA TYR A 232 -10.48 -1.56 -0.50
C TYR A 232 -11.31 -1.30 -1.75
N PHE A 233 -11.92 -0.12 -1.83
CA PHE A 233 -12.79 0.28 -2.92
C PHE A 233 -12.03 1.07 -3.97
N ARG A 234 -12.51 0.98 -5.21
CA ARG A 234 -11.96 1.70 -6.35
C ARG A 234 -12.99 2.68 -6.90
N GLY A 235 -12.51 3.87 -7.22
CA GLY A 235 -13.26 4.82 -8.01
C GLY A 235 -13.10 4.57 -9.51
N ARG A 236 -13.95 5.20 -10.34
CA ARG A 236 -13.70 5.31 -11.77
C ARG A 236 -12.39 6.08 -11.97
N SER A 237 -11.47 5.53 -12.75
CA SER A 237 -10.19 6.16 -13.01
C SER A 237 -10.06 6.62 -14.45
N VAL A 238 -9.48 7.79 -14.63
CA VAL A 238 -9.03 8.32 -15.92
C VAL A 238 -7.53 8.61 -15.82
N LEU A 239 -6.78 8.33 -16.89
CA LEU A 239 -5.34 8.62 -16.91
C LEU A 239 -5.11 10.12 -17.02
N ALA A 240 -5.85 10.77 -17.92
CA ALA A 240 -5.86 12.23 -18.04
C ALA A 240 -7.26 12.65 -18.52
N PRO A 241 -7.93 13.59 -17.87
CA PRO A 241 -9.29 14.01 -18.25
C PRO A 241 -9.41 14.47 -19.71
N SER A 242 -8.37 15.15 -20.23
CA SER A 242 -8.35 15.62 -21.63
C SER A 242 -8.17 14.50 -22.67
N GLN A 243 -7.87 13.28 -22.25
CA GLN A 243 -7.67 12.12 -23.12
C GLN A 243 -8.84 11.13 -23.04
N ASP A 244 -9.83 11.40 -22.20
CA ASP A 244 -11.00 10.55 -22.01
C ASP A 244 -12.24 11.24 -22.54
N GLU A 245 -12.63 10.91 -23.78
CA GLU A 245 -13.84 11.45 -24.41
C GLU A 245 -15.14 11.03 -23.69
N SER A 246 -15.06 9.96 -22.89
CA SER A 246 -16.19 9.48 -22.08
C SER A 246 -16.19 10.04 -20.65
N TYR A 247 -15.30 10.98 -20.36
CA TYR A 247 -15.20 11.58 -19.04
C TYR A 247 -16.43 12.41 -18.74
N ASP A 248 -17.21 11.96 -17.77
CA ASP A 248 -18.37 12.65 -17.21
C ASP A 248 -18.09 12.93 -15.72
N ALA A 249 -17.83 14.18 -15.40
CA ALA A 249 -17.54 14.61 -14.04
C ALA A 249 -18.70 14.34 -13.08
N ASP A 250 -19.94 14.42 -13.57
CA ASP A 250 -21.13 14.24 -12.74
C ASP A 250 -21.37 12.76 -12.39
N SER A 251 -20.98 11.82 -13.26
CA SER A 251 -21.13 10.39 -13.01
C SER A 251 -20.20 9.84 -11.93
N ILE A 252 -19.20 10.59 -11.52
CA ILE A 252 -18.21 10.19 -10.49
C ILE A 252 -18.82 10.24 -9.08
N ASN A 253 -19.76 11.16 -8.88
CA ASN A 253 -20.36 11.41 -7.57
C ASN A 253 -21.39 10.34 -7.15
N ASP A 254 -21.79 9.45 -8.06
CA ASP A 254 -22.81 8.44 -7.82
C ASP A 254 -22.25 7.07 -7.35
N ILE A 255 -20.94 6.97 -7.17
CA ILE A 255 -20.32 5.73 -6.70
C ILE A 255 -20.64 5.52 -5.21
N ALA A 256 -21.41 4.47 -4.91
CA ALA A 256 -21.68 4.10 -3.53
C ALA A 256 -20.47 3.45 -2.89
N THR A 257 -20.11 3.94 -1.70
CA THR A 257 -19.10 3.33 -0.83
C THR A 257 -19.55 3.47 0.61
N TYR A 258 -19.94 2.36 1.22
CA TYR A 258 -20.41 2.34 2.59
C TYR A 258 -19.95 1.06 3.29
N THR A 259 -19.51 1.18 4.53
CA THR A 259 -19.23 0.03 5.41
C THR A 259 -19.68 0.37 6.82
N SER A 260 -20.28 -0.59 7.50
CA SER A 260 -20.65 -0.48 8.91
C SER A 260 -20.38 -1.79 9.63
N VAL A 261 -19.70 -1.74 10.77
CA VAL A 261 -19.71 -2.80 11.76
C VAL A 261 -20.90 -2.51 12.67
N ILE A 262 -21.92 -3.37 12.64
CA ILE A 262 -23.18 -3.18 13.36
C ILE A 262 -22.99 -3.57 14.82
N ASP A 263 -22.36 -4.73 15.04
CA ASP A 263 -21.97 -5.24 16.34
C ASP A 263 -20.75 -6.22 16.18
N GLU A 264 -20.35 -6.88 17.25
CA GLU A 264 -19.16 -7.74 17.23
C GLU A 264 -19.29 -8.94 16.28
N ASP A 265 -20.48 -9.33 15.86
CA ASP A 265 -20.71 -10.50 15.01
C ASP A 265 -21.27 -10.16 13.62
N ARG A 266 -21.58 -8.88 13.33
CA ARG A 266 -22.20 -8.45 12.07
C ARG A 266 -21.59 -7.21 11.46
N ALA A 267 -21.43 -7.23 10.13
CA ALA A 267 -21.09 -6.07 9.36
C ALA A 267 -21.85 -6.06 8.01
N GLU A 268 -22.04 -4.86 7.48
CA GLU A 268 -22.69 -4.61 6.19
C GLU A 268 -21.86 -3.67 5.34
N TRP A 269 -22.02 -3.79 4.03
CA TRP A 269 -21.40 -2.88 3.09
C TRP A 269 -22.24 -2.66 1.85
N THR A 270 -22.00 -1.53 1.22
CA THR A 270 -22.45 -1.22 -0.14
C THR A 270 -21.26 -0.66 -0.90
N CYS A 271 -20.98 -1.18 -2.09
CA CYS A 271 -20.01 -0.59 -2.98
C CYS A 271 -20.41 -0.80 -4.43
N ASP A 272 -19.95 0.12 -5.29
CA ASP A 272 -20.07 -0.02 -6.73
C ASP A 272 -18.72 -0.46 -7.30
N THR A 273 -18.73 -1.43 -8.21
CA THR A 273 -17.59 -1.72 -9.07
C THR A 273 -17.82 -1.06 -10.42
N VAL A 274 -16.83 -0.33 -10.87
CA VAL A 274 -16.87 0.47 -12.09
C VAL A 274 -15.73 0.10 -13.02
N GLY A 275 -15.89 0.31 -14.32
CA GLY A 275 -14.79 0.19 -15.27
C GLY A 275 -13.62 1.08 -14.83
N ASN A 276 -12.41 0.52 -14.79
CA ASN A 276 -11.20 1.23 -14.43
C ASN A 276 -10.17 1.06 -15.54
N LYS A 277 -9.65 2.19 -16.05
CA LYS A 277 -8.64 2.22 -17.12
C LYS A 277 -7.21 1.96 -16.61
N SER A 278 -7.02 1.67 -15.32
CA SER A 278 -5.71 1.27 -14.81
C SER A 278 -5.28 -0.05 -15.45
N THR A 279 -4.06 -0.09 -15.94
CA THR A 279 -3.42 -1.31 -16.46
C THR A 279 -2.63 -2.06 -15.39
N LEU A 280 -2.51 -1.50 -14.19
CA LEU A 280 -1.72 -2.05 -13.09
C LEU A 280 -2.52 -3.03 -12.23
N HIS A 281 -3.82 -2.81 -12.08
CA HIS A 281 -4.68 -3.59 -11.20
C HIS A 281 -6.03 -3.88 -11.83
N PRO A 282 -6.69 -5.01 -11.48
CA PRO A 282 -8.06 -5.28 -11.91
C PRO A 282 -9.04 -4.27 -11.32
N SER A 283 -10.18 -4.09 -11.96
CA SER A 283 -11.23 -3.14 -11.55
C SER A 283 -12.10 -3.62 -10.38
N THR A 284 -11.62 -4.58 -9.59
CA THR A 284 -12.35 -5.15 -8.45
C THR A 284 -12.29 -4.24 -7.23
N SER A 285 -13.32 -4.32 -6.39
CA SER A 285 -13.35 -3.78 -5.03
C SER A 285 -13.34 -4.92 -4.02
N SER A 286 -12.75 -4.73 -2.85
CA SER A 286 -12.70 -5.78 -1.84
C SER A 286 -12.85 -5.24 -0.42
N LEU A 287 -13.13 -6.17 0.51
CA LEU A 287 -13.11 -5.95 1.95
C LEU A 287 -12.27 -7.04 2.60
N VAL A 288 -11.58 -6.68 3.66
CA VAL A 288 -10.89 -7.64 4.53
C VAL A 288 -11.50 -7.54 5.91
N PHE A 289 -12.05 -8.67 6.39
CA PHE A 289 -12.55 -8.84 7.75
C PHE A 289 -11.47 -9.53 8.57
N GLU A 290 -11.14 -9.01 9.73
CA GLU A 290 -10.36 -9.75 10.72
C GLU A 290 -11.30 -10.33 11.77
N ILE A 291 -11.28 -11.65 11.92
CA ILE A 291 -12.16 -12.41 12.80
C ILE A 291 -11.33 -13.06 13.90
N GLN A 292 -11.75 -12.87 15.14
CA GLN A 292 -11.26 -13.64 16.28
C GLN A 292 -12.19 -14.79 16.54
N GLY A 293 -11.66 -16.03 16.54
CA GLY A 293 -12.46 -17.24 16.71
C GLY A 293 -11.61 -18.50 16.74
N ASP A 294 -12.22 -19.63 16.42
CA ASP A 294 -11.56 -20.92 16.27
C ASP A 294 -11.93 -21.59 14.93
N LEU A 295 -11.43 -22.79 14.68
CA LEU A 295 -11.67 -23.54 13.44
C LEU A 295 -13.17 -23.86 13.21
N ASN A 296 -13.99 -23.91 14.25
CA ASN A 296 -15.43 -24.19 14.18
C ASN A 296 -16.27 -22.90 14.04
N THR A 297 -15.64 -21.73 14.13
CA THR A 297 -16.31 -20.45 13.91
C THR A 297 -16.95 -20.44 12.53
N ILE A 298 -18.23 -20.15 12.48
CA ILE A 298 -19.04 -20.13 11.24
C ILE A 298 -19.14 -18.69 10.75
N VAL A 299 -18.90 -18.50 9.46
CA VAL A 299 -19.17 -17.24 8.75
C VAL A 299 -20.28 -17.47 7.74
N TYR A 300 -21.23 -16.54 7.74
CA TYR A 300 -22.32 -16.49 6.78
C TYR A 300 -22.23 -15.18 6.01
N PHE A 301 -22.20 -15.26 4.69
CA PHE A 301 -22.23 -14.14 3.77
C PHE A 301 -23.55 -14.10 3.01
N LYS A 302 -24.12 -12.92 2.90
CA LYS A 302 -25.18 -12.61 1.93
C LYS A 302 -24.69 -11.45 1.08
N ILE A 303 -24.52 -11.70 -0.22
CA ILE A 303 -24.06 -10.71 -1.19
C ILE A 303 -25.11 -10.63 -2.30
N ASN A 304 -25.83 -9.52 -2.34
CA ASN A 304 -27.07 -9.34 -3.11
C ASN A 304 -28.04 -10.52 -2.85
N HIS A 305 -28.33 -11.36 -3.85
CA HIS A 305 -29.23 -12.52 -3.71
C HIS A 305 -28.48 -13.85 -3.44
N LYS A 306 -27.14 -13.84 -3.43
CA LYS A 306 -26.34 -15.04 -3.17
C LYS A 306 -26.03 -15.17 -1.68
N GLU A 307 -26.05 -16.41 -1.21
CA GLU A 307 -25.73 -16.75 0.18
C GLU A 307 -24.63 -17.82 0.22
N TYR A 308 -23.73 -17.70 1.17
CA TYR A 308 -22.66 -18.66 1.40
C TYR A 308 -22.37 -18.81 2.89
N LYS A 309 -22.18 -20.06 3.33
CA LYS A 309 -21.89 -20.37 4.73
C LYS A 309 -20.78 -21.41 4.81
N ALA A 310 -19.78 -21.15 5.64
CA ALA A 310 -18.67 -22.08 5.87
C ALA A 310 -18.09 -21.90 7.28
N SER A 311 -17.35 -22.89 7.75
CA SER A 311 -16.48 -22.75 8.92
C SER A 311 -15.14 -22.10 8.54
N ILE A 312 -14.43 -21.55 9.53
CA ILE A 312 -13.03 -21.10 9.32
C ILE A 312 -12.17 -22.26 8.82
N LYS A 313 -12.39 -23.48 9.35
CA LYS A 313 -11.69 -24.69 8.90
C LYS A 313 -11.84 -24.92 7.40
N ASP A 314 -13.07 -24.88 6.89
CA ASP A 314 -13.34 -25.08 5.46
C ASP A 314 -12.67 -23.97 4.62
N LEU A 315 -12.74 -22.73 5.11
CA LEU A 315 -12.15 -21.57 4.42
C LEU A 315 -10.62 -21.55 4.45
N LEU A 316 -9.97 -22.24 5.38
CA LEU A 316 -8.51 -22.38 5.34
C LEU A 316 -8.05 -23.26 4.17
N GLU A 317 -8.90 -24.18 3.72
CA GLU A 317 -8.59 -25.08 2.60
C GLU A 317 -9.02 -24.50 1.26
N TYR A 318 -10.22 -23.95 1.18
CA TYR A 318 -10.84 -23.52 -0.07
C TYR A 318 -11.52 -22.15 0.09
N GLY A 319 -11.34 -21.31 -0.94
CA GLY A 319 -12.18 -20.14 -1.14
C GLY A 319 -13.50 -20.51 -1.84
N TYR A 320 -14.31 -19.48 -2.11
CA TYR A 320 -15.58 -19.62 -2.81
C TYR A 320 -15.66 -18.58 -3.94
N VAL A 321 -16.08 -18.99 -5.13
CA VAL A 321 -16.31 -18.11 -6.28
C VAL A 321 -17.67 -18.40 -6.87
N THR A 322 -18.45 -17.38 -7.18
CA THR A 322 -19.71 -17.52 -7.87
C THR A 322 -20.01 -16.34 -8.77
N GLU A 323 -20.65 -16.61 -9.88
CA GLU A 323 -21.28 -15.62 -10.76
C GLU A 323 -22.65 -15.21 -10.19
N MET A 324 -23.05 -13.97 -10.46
CA MET A 324 -24.31 -13.44 -9.92
C MET A 324 -25.53 -14.02 -10.65
N GLU A 325 -25.47 -14.15 -11.96
CA GLU A 325 -26.62 -14.56 -12.79
C GLU A 325 -26.24 -15.62 -13.83
N TYR A 326 -25.51 -15.24 -14.86
CA TYR A 326 -25.18 -16.09 -16.02
C TYR A 326 -23.72 -15.93 -16.40
N TYR A 327 -23.25 -16.78 -17.30
CA TYR A 327 -21.88 -16.75 -17.79
C TYR A 327 -21.49 -15.33 -18.28
N HIS A 328 -20.35 -14.82 -17.80
CA HIS A 328 -19.87 -13.45 -17.95
C HIS A 328 -20.66 -12.37 -17.20
N SER A 329 -21.60 -12.71 -16.34
CA SER A 329 -22.13 -11.74 -15.38
C SER A 329 -21.06 -11.33 -14.37
N GLN A 330 -21.38 -10.38 -13.51
CA GLN A 330 -20.51 -10.04 -12.39
C GLN A 330 -20.34 -11.24 -11.45
N ALA A 331 -19.17 -11.33 -10.85
CA ALA A 331 -18.82 -12.39 -9.91
C ALA A 331 -18.15 -11.84 -8.66
N PHE A 332 -18.21 -12.59 -7.57
CA PHE A 332 -17.43 -12.32 -6.38
C PHE A 332 -16.66 -13.55 -5.93
N LYS A 333 -15.62 -13.31 -5.14
CA LYS A 333 -14.76 -14.33 -4.56
C LYS A 333 -14.60 -14.08 -3.07
N ILE A 334 -14.77 -15.14 -2.27
CA ILE A 334 -14.31 -15.21 -0.90
C ILE A 334 -12.98 -15.96 -0.95
N HIS A 335 -11.89 -15.31 -0.60
CA HIS A 335 -10.57 -15.92 -0.58
C HIS A 335 -10.45 -16.91 0.58
N PRO A 336 -9.54 -17.90 0.51
CA PRO A 336 -9.21 -18.73 1.66
C PRO A 336 -8.87 -17.88 2.87
N ALA A 337 -9.27 -18.35 4.05
CA ALA A 337 -8.97 -17.70 5.31
C ALA A 337 -7.45 -17.66 5.54
N LEU A 338 -6.97 -16.55 6.07
CA LEU A 338 -5.56 -16.36 6.37
C LEU A 338 -5.36 -16.30 7.89
N PRO A 339 -4.70 -17.30 8.52
CA PRO A 339 -4.43 -17.29 9.95
C PRO A 339 -3.35 -16.26 10.31
N CYS A 340 -3.35 -15.74 11.53
CA CYS A 340 -2.42 -14.71 11.99
C CYS A 340 -0.94 -15.08 11.79
N THR A 341 -0.60 -16.35 11.87
CA THR A 341 0.76 -16.85 11.59
C THR A 341 1.23 -16.65 10.14
N ARG A 342 0.32 -16.29 9.23
CA ARG A 342 0.59 -16.06 7.81
C ARG A 342 0.51 -14.59 7.39
N TYR A 343 0.13 -13.68 8.33
CA TYR A 343 0.06 -12.25 8.05
C TYR A 343 0.74 -11.38 9.12
N GLN A 344 1.27 -11.95 10.21
CA GLN A 344 2.02 -11.25 11.24
C GLN A 344 3.43 -11.79 11.32
N PHE A 345 4.40 -10.90 11.20
CA PHE A 345 5.82 -11.21 11.17
C PHE A 345 6.57 -10.18 12.00
N GLU A 346 7.52 -10.65 12.76
CA GLU A 346 8.42 -9.83 13.55
C GLU A 346 9.80 -10.48 13.55
N GLY A 347 10.84 -9.69 13.50
CA GLY A 347 12.18 -10.22 13.47
C GLY A 347 13.23 -9.19 13.82
N GLU A 348 14.45 -9.71 14.00
CA GLU A 348 15.62 -8.94 14.35
C GLU A 348 16.87 -9.56 13.73
N ILE A 349 17.75 -8.72 13.19
CA ILE A 349 19.10 -9.13 12.74
C ILE A 349 20.13 -8.11 13.18
N GLU A 350 21.39 -8.53 13.22
CA GLU A 350 22.54 -7.64 13.44
C GLU A 350 23.36 -7.50 12.15
N ASP A 351 23.77 -6.27 11.85
CA ASP A 351 24.77 -5.95 10.84
C ASP A 351 25.83 -5.03 11.42
N ASN A 352 27.06 -5.53 11.48
CA ASN A 352 28.19 -4.83 12.10
C ASN A 352 29.30 -4.49 11.08
N VAL A 353 28.99 -4.51 9.77
CA VAL A 353 29.96 -4.28 8.70
C VAL A 353 29.69 -2.93 8.01
N PRO A 354 30.37 -1.84 8.39
CA PRO A 354 30.30 -0.59 7.67
C PRO A 354 30.72 -0.74 6.20
N GLN A 355 30.04 -0.06 5.28
CA GLN A 355 30.36 -0.09 3.85
C GLN A 355 30.65 1.29 3.26
N LEU A 356 29.84 2.28 3.60
CA LEU A 356 29.94 3.65 3.10
C LEU A 356 30.06 4.63 4.27
N SER A 357 30.36 5.90 4.02
CA SER A 357 30.32 6.93 5.08
C SER A 357 28.93 7.03 5.71
N TRP A 358 27.90 6.84 4.91
CA TRP A 358 26.49 6.66 5.31
C TRP A 358 25.99 5.35 4.70
N ASP A 359 25.63 4.39 5.53
CA ASP A 359 24.88 3.21 5.10
C ASP A 359 23.38 3.50 5.13
N VAL A 360 22.67 3.03 4.11
CA VAL A 360 21.23 3.24 3.92
C VAL A 360 20.52 1.92 4.05
N TYR A 361 19.63 1.79 5.04
CA TYR A 361 18.84 0.58 5.26
C TYR A 361 17.37 0.86 5.01
N HIS A 362 16.72 0.03 4.21
CA HIS A 362 15.27 0.08 4.02
C HIS A 362 14.68 -1.33 3.95
N MET A 363 13.36 -1.42 4.06
CA MET A 363 12.65 -2.68 3.99
C MET A 363 11.59 -2.62 2.89
N GLU A 364 11.46 -3.72 2.16
CA GLU A 364 10.38 -3.92 1.19
C GLU A 364 9.56 -5.15 1.57
N VAL A 365 8.26 -5.04 1.50
CA VAL A 365 7.32 -6.11 1.82
C VAL A 365 6.43 -6.37 0.61
N CYS A 366 6.38 -7.63 0.16
CA CYS A 366 5.51 -8.07 -0.92
C CYS A 366 4.50 -9.10 -0.40
N GLN A 367 3.25 -8.96 -0.76
CA GLN A 367 2.20 -9.95 -0.58
C GLN A 367 1.99 -10.78 -1.85
N LYS A 368 1.43 -11.98 -1.73
CA LYS A 368 1.14 -12.87 -2.88
C LYS A 368 0.14 -12.29 -3.89
N ASN A 369 -0.68 -11.33 -3.49
CA ASN A 369 -1.54 -10.55 -4.39
C ASN A 369 -0.80 -9.38 -5.05
N ARG A 370 0.54 -9.34 -4.95
CA ARG A 370 1.43 -8.32 -5.51
C ARG A 370 1.24 -6.91 -4.96
N GLN A 371 0.63 -6.77 -3.79
CA GLN A 371 0.65 -5.50 -3.09
C GLN A 371 1.95 -5.34 -2.30
N TRP A 372 2.51 -4.13 -2.33
CA TRP A 372 3.81 -3.81 -1.77
C TRP A 372 3.74 -2.73 -0.69
N ALA A 373 4.66 -2.82 0.26
CA ALA A 373 5.06 -1.70 1.09
C ALA A 373 6.56 -1.41 0.88
N TYR A 374 6.89 -0.15 0.66
CA TYR A 374 8.26 0.37 0.55
C TYR A 374 8.52 1.23 1.77
N VAL A 375 9.27 0.69 2.72
CA VAL A 375 9.48 1.32 4.03
C VAL A 375 10.66 2.27 3.97
N SER A 376 10.47 3.49 4.44
CA SER A 376 11.46 4.56 4.41
C SER A 376 12.78 4.17 5.08
N PRO A 377 13.91 4.68 4.57
CA PRO A 377 15.22 4.31 5.06
C PRO A 377 15.51 4.81 6.49
N VAL A 378 16.38 4.09 7.17
CA VAL A 378 17.21 4.61 8.26
C VAL A 378 18.62 4.84 7.71
N TYR A 379 19.18 6.03 7.94
CA TYR A 379 20.50 6.43 7.50
C TYR A 379 21.48 6.29 8.68
N VAL A 380 22.51 5.48 8.52
CA VAL A 380 23.49 5.21 9.57
C VAL A 380 24.85 5.75 9.17
N LYS A 381 25.32 6.78 9.89
CA LYS A 381 26.68 7.28 9.71
C LYS A 381 27.67 6.39 10.43
N ASN A 382 28.67 5.93 9.72
CA ASN A 382 29.75 5.11 10.28
C ASN A 382 30.70 5.99 11.10
N ASN A 383 31.19 5.46 12.23
CA ASN A 383 32.28 6.08 12.95
C ASN A 383 33.56 5.83 12.15
N GLU A 384 34.37 6.87 12.02
CA GLU A 384 35.72 6.79 11.48
C GLU A 384 36.63 5.91 12.32
#